data_27346028878ff75a001d92803ddf8147
#
_entry.id   27346028878ff75a001d92803ddf8147
#
_cell.length_a   1.000
_cell.length_b   1.000
_cell.length_c   1.000
_cell.angle_alpha   90.00
_cell.angle_beta   90.00
_cell.angle_gamma   90.00
#
_symmetry.space_group_name_H-M   'P 1'
#
loop_
_entity.id
_entity.type
_entity.pdbx_description
1 polymer ?
#
loop_
_entity_poly.entity_id
_entity_poly.type
_entity_poly.pdbx_seq_one_letter_code
_entity_poly.pdbx_strand_id
1 'polypeptide(L)'
;MNGQLDLGQFKPAHVILDGDYVNNVAFDRKAVAAIAVNNRGAGTIPGGVVGPFIGGNVGAMGRLTIGYPVIDQAWAWNAYVAYKYLQSDAIVDAFTDNDFGLGGTNLKGYIVGARLGLNQNVYAAAKWLSANAIVGPPFAVDVFQFDIRGRF
;
A
#
# COMPACT_ATOMS: atom_id res chain seq x y z
N MET A 1 2.27 12.05 7.83
CA MET A 1 2.34 13.24 6.97
C MET A 1 1.79 12.83 5.63
N ASN A 2 0.85 13.58 5.07
CA ASN A 2 0.33 13.36 3.72
C ASN A 2 0.37 14.65 2.90
N GLY A 3 0.37 14.52 1.59
CA GLY A 3 0.32 15.64 0.66
C GLY A 3 -0.31 15.21 -0.66
N GLN A 4 -1.00 16.14 -1.30
CA GLN A 4 -1.61 15.97 -2.62
C GLN A 4 -1.34 17.18 -3.49
N LEU A 5 -1.00 16.92 -4.75
CA LEU A 5 -0.90 17.91 -5.81
C LEU A 5 -1.89 17.55 -6.93
N ASP A 6 -2.84 18.41 -7.20
CA ASP A 6 -3.83 18.25 -8.28
C ASP A 6 -3.54 19.24 -9.42
N LEU A 7 -3.23 18.71 -10.59
CA LEU A 7 -3.00 19.45 -11.82
C LEU A 7 -4.27 19.39 -12.70
N GLY A 8 -5.21 20.27 -12.41
CA GLY A 8 -6.47 20.38 -13.14
C GLY A 8 -6.42 21.15 -14.46
N GLN A 9 -5.26 21.31 -15.07
CA GLN A 9 -5.09 22.04 -16.32
C GLN A 9 -5.68 21.33 -17.54
N PHE A 10 -5.88 20.02 -17.44
CA PHE A 10 -6.35 19.16 -18.54
C PHE A 10 -7.84 18.80 -18.42
N LYS A 11 -8.66 19.69 -17.83
CA LYS A 11 -10.10 19.42 -17.62
C LYS A 11 -10.78 18.83 -18.85
N PRO A 12 -11.66 17.83 -18.66
CA PRO A 12 -12.18 17.31 -17.39
C PRO A 12 -11.28 16.29 -16.71
N ALA A 13 -10.17 15.88 -17.30
CA ALA A 13 -9.19 14.99 -16.71
C ALA A 13 -8.19 15.79 -15.84
N HIS A 14 -7.78 15.20 -14.74
CA HIS A 14 -6.77 15.71 -13.84
C HIS A 14 -5.57 14.77 -13.78
N VAL A 15 -4.42 15.30 -13.40
CA VAL A 15 -3.25 14.52 -12.99
C VAL A 15 -3.04 14.80 -11.51
N ILE A 16 -3.23 13.79 -10.68
CA ILE A 16 -3.18 13.91 -9.23
C ILE A 16 -2.02 13.09 -8.70
N LEU A 17 -1.16 13.72 -7.91
CA LEU A 17 -0.07 13.09 -7.19
C LEU A 17 -0.39 13.10 -5.70
N ASP A 18 -0.44 11.91 -5.10
CA ASP A 18 -0.62 11.73 -3.65
C ASP A 18 0.65 11.16 -3.05
N GLY A 19 1.00 11.60 -1.85
CA GLY A 19 2.11 11.06 -1.09
C GLY A 19 1.80 10.94 0.38
N ASP A 20 2.09 9.77 0.96
CA ASP A 20 1.93 9.49 2.38
C ASP A 20 3.27 9.04 2.97
N TYR A 21 3.56 9.51 4.19
CA TYR A 21 4.71 9.12 4.96
C TYR A 21 4.33 8.91 6.42
N VAL A 22 4.74 7.80 6.98
CA VAL A 22 4.58 7.47 8.39
C VAL A 22 5.90 7.07 9.01
N ASN A 23 6.14 7.51 10.24
CA ASN A 23 7.29 7.10 11.04
C ASN A 23 6.81 6.85 12.48
N ASN A 24 7.03 5.64 12.96
CA ASN A 24 6.79 5.30 14.36
C ASN A 24 7.92 5.87 15.22
N VAL A 25 7.69 7.01 15.82
CA VAL A 25 8.68 7.72 16.66
C VAL A 25 8.91 7.06 18.02
N ALA A 26 8.01 6.15 18.43
CA ALA A 26 8.16 5.38 19.67
C ALA A 26 8.95 4.07 19.48
N PHE A 27 9.44 3.81 18.27
CA PHE A 27 10.17 2.58 17.95
C PHE A 27 11.52 2.52 18.66
N ASP A 28 11.67 1.56 19.57
CA ASP A 28 12.95 1.20 20.19
C ASP A 28 13.47 -0.10 19.55
N ARG A 29 14.46 0.02 18.67
CA ARG A 29 15.05 -1.12 17.97
C ARG A 29 15.62 -2.17 18.93
N LYS A 30 16.21 -1.77 20.07
CA LYS A 30 16.81 -2.69 21.03
C LYS A 30 15.74 -3.48 21.77
N ALA A 31 14.69 -2.80 22.23
CA ALA A 31 13.57 -3.43 22.91
C ALA A 31 12.84 -4.41 21.97
N VAL A 32 12.55 -3.98 20.73
CA VAL A 32 11.91 -4.84 19.73
C VAL A 32 12.81 -6.02 19.37
N ALA A 33 14.10 -5.82 19.13
CA ALA A 33 15.04 -6.89 18.78
C ALA A 33 15.15 -7.96 19.87
N ALA A 34 14.95 -7.61 21.14
CA ALA A 34 15.01 -8.54 22.25
C ALA A 34 13.85 -9.56 22.26
N ILE A 35 12.68 -9.18 21.73
CA ILE A 35 11.46 -9.99 21.75
C ILE A 35 10.98 -10.43 20.36
N ALA A 36 11.49 -9.82 19.28
CA ALA A 36 11.06 -10.12 17.93
C ALA A 36 11.34 -11.58 17.55
N VAL A 37 10.33 -12.26 17.03
CA VAL A 37 10.44 -13.61 16.45
C VAL A 37 10.62 -13.53 14.94
N ASN A 38 9.99 -12.53 14.31
CA ASN A 38 10.00 -12.27 12.86
C ASN A 38 10.96 -11.12 12.50
N ASN A 39 11.09 -10.86 11.20
CA ASN A 39 11.88 -9.76 10.65
C ASN A 39 13.36 -9.84 11.05
N ARG A 40 13.90 -11.05 11.04
CA ARG A 40 15.30 -11.32 11.34
C ARG A 40 16.05 -11.69 10.07
N GLY A 41 17.31 -11.27 9.99
CA GLY A 41 18.25 -11.68 8.95
C GLY A 41 18.62 -13.16 9.07
N ALA A 42 19.45 -13.61 8.13
CA ALA A 42 19.98 -14.97 8.16
C ALA A 42 20.73 -15.21 9.47
N GLY A 43 20.30 -16.24 10.19
CA GLY A 43 21.01 -16.75 11.36
C GLY A 43 22.01 -17.83 10.97
N THR A 44 22.82 -18.27 11.91
CA THR A 44 23.65 -19.48 11.77
C THR A 44 22.79 -20.73 11.94
N ILE A 45 23.04 -21.67 11.10
CA ILE A 45 22.33 -22.93 10.77
C ILE A 45 21.97 -23.88 11.92
N PRO A 46 21.18 -24.96 11.65
CA PRO A 46 20.03 -25.38 12.47
C PRO A 46 20.41 -25.53 13.95
N GLY A 47 19.64 -24.87 14.82
CA GLY A 47 19.87 -24.78 16.26
C GLY A 47 20.83 -23.67 16.69
N GLY A 48 21.27 -22.82 15.75
CA GLY A 48 22.22 -21.74 15.97
C GLY A 48 21.62 -20.40 16.39
N VAL A 49 22.45 -19.37 16.37
CA VAL A 49 22.10 -18.00 16.81
C VAL A 49 21.04 -17.40 15.87
N VAL A 50 19.99 -16.87 16.45
CA VAL A 50 18.97 -16.11 15.72
C VAL A 50 19.61 -14.91 15.04
N GLY A 51 19.31 -14.68 13.75
CA GLY A 51 19.84 -13.55 13.01
C GLY A 51 19.47 -12.19 13.59
N PRO A 52 20.19 -11.13 13.24
CA PRO A 52 19.90 -9.78 13.75
C PRO A 52 18.51 -9.33 13.32
N PHE A 53 17.84 -8.54 14.15
CA PHE A 53 16.60 -7.89 13.80
C PHE A 53 16.84 -6.85 12.69
N ILE A 54 16.14 -7.01 11.58
CA ILE A 54 16.26 -6.16 10.38
C ILE A 54 14.96 -5.42 10.03
N GLY A 55 13.96 -5.46 10.91
CA GLY A 55 12.75 -4.67 10.82
C GLY A 55 13.00 -3.16 10.94
N GLY A 56 12.00 -2.36 10.64
CA GLY A 56 12.11 -0.91 10.69
C GLY A 56 10.75 -0.23 10.91
N ASN A 57 10.77 1.08 11.10
CA ASN A 57 9.67 1.90 11.61
C ASN A 57 9.12 2.93 10.63
N VAL A 58 9.44 2.80 9.34
CA VAL A 58 9.06 3.77 8.32
C VAL A 58 8.10 3.15 7.32
N GLY A 59 7.10 3.94 6.91
CA GLY A 59 6.23 3.63 5.78
C GLY A 59 6.10 4.82 4.85
N ALA A 60 5.97 4.54 3.56
CA ALA A 60 5.70 5.54 2.53
C ALA A 60 4.82 4.95 1.43
N MET A 61 3.99 5.81 0.82
CA MET A 61 3.23 5.50 -0.37
C MET A 61 3.23 6.71 -1.29
N GLY A 62 3.43 6.48 -2.59
CA GLY A 62 3.20 7.46 -3.64
C GLY A 62 2.17 6.94 -4.61
N ARG A 63 1.25 7.80 -5.07
CA ARG A 63 0.23 7.47 -6.07
C ARG A 63 0.16 8.55 -7.14
N LEU A 64 0.09 8.11 -8.38
CA LEU A 64 -0.26 8.92 -9.54
C LEU A 64 -1.63 8.49 -10.03
N THR A 65 -2.56 9.43 -10.12
CA THR A 65 -3.91 9.22 -10.69
C THR A 65 -4.08 10.11 -11.91
N ILE A 66 -4.65 9.57 -12.98
CA ILE A 66 -5.01 10.30 -14.20
C ILE A 66 -6.48 10.03 -14.51
N GLY A 67 -7.22 11.08 -14.87
CA GLY A 67 -8.61 11.01 -15.26
C GLY A 67 -9.52 11.92 -14.44
N TYR A 68 -10.77 11.58 -14.32
CA TYR A 68 -11.75 12.37 -13.58
C TYR A 68 -11.48 12.27 -12.06
N PRO A 69 -11.44 13.37 -11.32
CA PRO A 69 -11.23 13.35 -9.88
C PRO A 69 -12.41 12.68 -9.14
N VAL A 70 -13.61 12.78 -9.70
CA VAL A 70 -14.82 12.16 -9.18
C VAL A 70 -15.48 11.33 -10.27
N ILE A 71 -15.95 10.14 -9.91
CA ILE A 71 -16.72 9.25 -10.81
C ILE A 71 -18.20 9.39 -10.46
N ASP A 72 -18.85 10.40 -11.04
CA ASP A 72 -20.25 10.80 -10.74
C ASP A 72 -21.14 10.88 -11.99
N GLN A 73 -20.63 10.44 -13.13
CA GLN A 73 -21.37 10.41 -14.38
C GLN A 73 -20.97 9.20 -15.24
N ALA A 74 -21.82 8.85 -16.20
CA ALA A 74 -21.50 7.82 -17.16
C ALA A 74 -20.23 8.19 -17.95
N TRP A 75 -19.36 7.20 -18.16
CA TRP A 75 -18.10 7.32 -18.88
C TRP A 75 -17.03 8.18 -18.21
N ALA A 76 -17.28 8.73 -17.01
CA ALA A 76 -16.19 9.25 -16.20
C ALA A 76 -15.26 8.11 -15.83
N TRP A 77 -13.95 8.32 -15.97
CA TRP A 77 -12.96 7.30 -15.67
C TRP A 77 -11.75 7.89 -14.96
N ASN A 78 -11.09 7.09 -14.17
CA ASN A 78 -9.72 7.34 -13.76
C ASN A 78 -8.93 6.03 -13.68
N ALA A 79 -7.62 6.18 -13.82
CA ALA A 79 -6.66 5.11 -13.62
C ALA A 79 -5.54 5.61 -12.71
N TYR A 80 -4.98 4.71 -11.89
CA TYR A 80 -3.91 5.06 -10.99
C TYR A 80 -2.87 3.95 -10.86
N VAL A 81 -1.67 4.37 -10.56
CA VAL A 81 -0.59 3.49 -10.10
C VAL A 81 -0.06 4.03 -8.77
N ALA A 82 0.17 3.14 -7.83
CA ALA A 82 0.81 3.48 -6.57
C ALA A 82 1.94 2.51 -6.24
N TYR A 83 2.94 3.01 -5.52
CA TYR A 83 3.96 2.19 -4.89
C TYR A 83 3.88 2.38 -3.39
N LYS A 84 3.83 1.27 -2.66
CA LYS A 84 3.77 1.24 -1.19
C LYS A 84 5.00 0.52 -0.64
N TYR A 85 5.59 1.11 0.38
CA TYR A 85 6.67 0.54 1.17
C TYR A 85 6.32 0.71 2.64
N LEU A 86 6.23 -0.39 3.39
CA LEU A 86 5.77 -0.37 4.78
C LEU A 86 6.59 -1.35 5.61
N GLN A 87 7.50 -0.83 6.42
CA GLN A 87 8.32 -1.65 7.33
C GLN A 87 7.49 -2.21 8.48
N SER A 88 8.05 -3.24 9.15
CA SER A 88 7.37 -4.07 10.16
C SER A 88 6.74 -3.31 11.33
N ASP A 89 7.40 -2.25 11.77
CA ASP A 89 7.02 -1.52 12.99
C ASP A 89 6.62 -0.07 12.68
N ALA A 90 6.31 0.23 11.41
CA ALA A 90 5.91 1.57 11.00
C ALA A 90 4.53 1.97 11.52
N ILE A 91 3.61 1.00 11.62
CA ILE A 91 2.20 1.17 12.02
C ILE A 91 1.71 -0.16 12.61
N VAL A 92 0.66 -0.11 13.39
CA VAL A 92 -0.02 -1.33 13.89
C VAL A 92 -0.70 -2.07 12.73
N ASP A 93 -0.47 -3.39 12.62
CA ASP A 93 -0.97 -4.24 11.53
C ASP A 93 -2.49 -4.11 11.32
N ALA A 94 -3.25 -3.95 12.39
CA ALA A 94 -4.71 -3.82 12.34
C ALA A 94 -5.20 -2.57 11.56
N PHE A 95 -4.34 -1.61 11.30
CA PHE A 95 -4.67 -0.38 10.54
C PHE A 95 -4.15 -0.41 9.10
N THR A 96 -3.68 -1.58 8.63
CA THR A 96 -3.20 -1.74 7.26
C THR A 96 -4.33 -2.16 6.32
N ASP A 97 -4.09 -1.99 5.01
CA ASP A 97 -5.00 -2.47 3.96
C ASP A 97 -4.91 -4.00 3.87
N ASN A 98 -6.01 -4.69 4.17
CA ASN A 98 -6.10 -6.14 4.15
C ASN A 98 -5.96 -6.76 2.75
N ASP A 99 -6.17 -5.97 1.71
CA ASP A 99 -6.05 -6.43 0.33
C ASP A 99 -4.58 -6.43 -0.16
N PHE A 100 -3.74 -5.61 0.44
CA PHE A 100 -2.33 -5.52 0.06
C PHE A 100 -1.49 -6.53 0.83
N GLY A 101 -1.05 -7.59 0.14
CA GLY A 101 -0.24 -8.67 0.71
C GLY A 101 -0.94 -9.49 1.77
N LEU A 102 -2.29 -9.55 1.74
CA LEU A 102 -3.16 -10.19 2.75
C LEU A 102 -3.14 -9.46 4.10
N GLY A 103 -2.79 -8.19 4.10
CA GLY A 103 -2.72 -7.35 5.30
C GLY A 103 -1.37 -7.39 6.01
N GLY A 104 -1.27 -6.58 7.07
CA GLY A 104 -0.06 -6.48 7.88
C GLY A 104 0.97 -5.48 7.37
N THR A 105 2.13 -5.55 7.97
CA THR A 105 3.30 -4.71 7.69
C THR A 105 4.42 -5.53 7.05
N ASN A 106 5.64 -4.98 6.93
CA ASN A 106 6.79 -5.62 6.28
C ASN A 106 6.55 -5.92 4.79
N LEU A 107 5.82 -5.06 4.10
CA LEU A 107 5.41 -5.25 2.71
C LEU A 107 5.82 -4.06 1.83
N LYS A 108 6.16 -4.36 0.58
CA LYS A 108 6.39 -3.38 -0.49
C LYS A 108 5.80 -3.88 -1.80
N GLY A 109 5.39 -2.96 -2.66
CA GLY A 109 4.89 -3.35 -3.97
C GLY A 109 4.03 -2.30 -4.64
N TYR A 110 3.32 -2.72 -5.67
CA TYR A 110 2.56 -1.87 -6.55
C TYR A 110 1.06 -2.11 -6.42
N ILE A 111 0.30 -1.05 -6.67
CA ILE A 111 -1.15 -1.09 -6.80
C ILE A 111 -1.48 -0.38 -8.09
N VAL A 112 -2.15 -1.08 -9.01
CA VAL A 112 -2.66 -0.49 -10.25
C VAL A 112 -4.17 -0.64 -10.24
N GLY A 113 -4.90 0.42 -10.57
CA GLY A 113 -6.35 0.35 -10.59
C GLY A 113 -6.97 1.32 -11.57
N ALA A 114 -8.22 1.04 -11.92
CA ALA A 114 -9.05 1.88 -12.76
C ALA A 114 -10.50 1.88 -12.28
N ARG A 115 -11.21 2.96 -12.55
CA ARG A 115 -12.64 3.10 -12.29
C ARG A 115 -13.34 3.64 -13.52
N LEU A 116 -14.57 3.18 -13.75
CA LEU A 116 -15.40 3.62 -14.86
C LEU A 116 -16.84 3.83 -14.38
N GLY A 117 -17.36 5.04 -14.54
CA GLY A 117 -18.74 5.37 -14.26
C GLY A 117 -19.69 4.71 -15.28
N LEU A 118 -20.64 3.96 -14.79
CA LEU A 118 -21.72 3.37 -15.61
C LEU A 118 -22.93 4.32 -15.67
N ASN A 119 -23.19 5.01 -14.57
CA ASN A 119 -24.14 6.12 -14.46
C ASN A 119 -23.75 7.00 -13.27
N GLN A 120 -24.59 7.99 -12.91
CA GLN A 120 -24.32 8.90 -11.79
C GLN A 120 -24.21 8.22 -10.41
N ASN A 121 -24.78 7.02 -10.26
CA ASN A 121 -24.84 6.30 -8.98
C ASN A 121 -24.07 4.98 -8.98
N VAL A 122 -23.61 4.50 -10.14
CA VAL A 122 -22.96 3.18 -10.25
C VAL A 122 -21.65 3.31 -11.02
N TYR A 123 -20.61 2.70 -10.51
CA TYR A 123 -19.33 2.57 -11.20
C TYR A 123 -18.71 1.18 -11.04
N ALA A 124 -17.97 0.76 -12.05
CA ALA A 124 -17.12 -0.42 -12.00
C ALA A 124 -15.71 -0.02 -11.59
N ALA A 125 -15.04 -0.86 -10.83
CA ALA A 125 -13.65 -0.69 -10.43
C ALA A 125 -12.88 -2.00 -10.60
N ALA A 126 -11.67 -1.91 -11.12
CA ALA A 126 -10.71 -3.02 -11.16
C ALA A 126 -9.43 -2.59 -10.46
N LYS A 127 -8.82 -3.51 -9.70
CA LYS A 127 -7.60 -3.25 -8.95
C LYS A 127 -6.71 -4.50 -8.96
N TRP A 128 -5.43 -4.32 -9.26
CA TRP A 128 -4.39 -5.33 -9.10
C TRP A 128 -3.37 -4.84 -8.09
N LEU A 129 -3.07 -5.68 -7.12
CA LEU A 129 -2.11 -5.43 -6.07
C LEU A 129 -1.03 -6.50 -6.14
N SER A 130 0.22 -6.08 -6.14
CA SER A 130 1.38 -6.98 -6.10
C SER A 130 2.24 -6.59 -4.91
N ALA A 131 2.39 -7.48 -3.94
CA ALA A 131 3.08 -7.24 -2.69
C ALA A 131 4.15 -8.29 -2.43
N ASN A 132 5.31 -7.83 -1.96
CA ASN A 132 6.43 -8.67 -1.56
C ASN A 132 6.88 -8.31 -0.15
N ALA A 133 7.37 -9.31 0.60
CA ALA A 133 8.02 -9.05 1.88
C ALA A 133 9.28 -8.19 1.70
N ILE A 134 9.52 -7.25 2.63
CA ILE A 134 10.74 -6.44 2.65
C ILE A 134 11.89 -7.25 3.23
N VAL A 135 11.65 -7.96 4.32
CA VAL A 135 12.65 -8.74 5.05
C VAL A 135 12.07 -10.09 5.48
N GLY A 136 12.95 -11.06 5.74
CA GLY A 136 12.54 -12.42 6.14
C GLY A 136 12.41 -13.39 4.97
N PRO A 137 11.71 -14.51 5.15
CA PRO A 137 11.46 -15.48 4.10
C PRO A 137 10.78 -14.85 2.89
N PRO A 138 11.11 -15.29 1.65
CA PRO A 138 10.45 -14.78 0.45
C PRO A 138 8.93 -14.99 0.53
N PHE A 139 8.19 -13.91 0.39
CA PHE A 139 6.74 -13.92 0.33
C PHE A 139 6.30 -12.93 -0.74
N ALA A 140 5.50 -13.40 -1.68
CA ALA A 140 4.95 -12.59 -2.76
C ALA A 140 3.49 -12.97 -2.97
N VAL A 141 2.63 -11.97 -3.09
CA VAL A 141 1.19 -12.15 -3.32
C VAL A 141 0.72 -11.15 -4.37
N ASP A 142 -0.01 -11.67 -5.35
CA ASP A 142 -0.76 -10.89 -6.31
C ASP A 142 -2.24 -11.08 -6.08
N VAL A 143 -2.98 -9.97 -5.99
CA VAL A 143 -4.43 -9.95 -5.79
C VAL A 143 -5.07 -9.14 -6.90
N PHE A 144 -6.04 -9.73 -7.58
CA PHE A 144 -6.89 -9.01 -8.54
C PHE A 144 -8.30 -8.89 -7.97
N GLN A 145 -8.85 -7.69 -8.00
CA GLN A 145 -10.21 -7.39 -7.53
C GLN A 145 -11.00 -6.69 -8.61
N PHE A 146 -12.28 -7.06 -8.72
CA PHE A 146 -13.25 -6.39 -9.56
C PHE A 146 -14.50 -6.11 -8.74
N ASP A 147 -14.94 -4.85 -8.72
CA ASP A 147 -16.09 -4.39 -7.95
C ASP A 147 -17.08 -3.65 -8.83
N ILE A 148 -18.36 -3.79 -8.52
CA ILE A 148 -19.41 -2.88 -8.96
C ILE A 148 -19.95 -2.17 -7.71
N ARG A 149 -19.89 -0.86 -7.67
CA ARG A 149 -20.28 -0.05 -6.52
C ARG A 149 -21.43 0.86 -6.84
N GLY A 150 -22.49 0.81 -6.01
CA GLY A 150 -23.66 1.68 -6.07
C GLY A 150 -23.69 2.67 -4.92
N ARG A 151 -24.22 3.89 -5.18
CA ARG A 151 -24.54 4.92 -4.18
C ARG A 151 -26.05 5.07 -4.12
N PHE A 152 -26.63 5.06 -2.94
CA PHE A 152 -28.05 5.21 -2.69
C PHE A 152 -28.32 6.48 -1.88
#